data_ad476fd1e22f77affea610035d94769a
#
_entry.id   ad476fd1e22f77affea610035d94769a
#
_cell.length_a   1.000
_cell.length_b   1.000
_cell.length_c   1.000
_cell.angle_alpha   90.00
_cell.angle_beta   90.00
_cell.angle_gamma   90.00
#
_symmetry.space_group_name_H-M   'P 1'
#
loop_
_entity.id
_entity.type
_entity.pdbx_description
1 polymer ?
#
loop_
_entity_poly.entity_id
_entity_poly.type
_entity_poly.pdbx_seq_one_letter_code
_entity_poly.pdbx_strand_id
1 'polypeptide(L)'
;MKLYLKFCVFFFLTFSNLNYCQQKSKPKLIVGIIIDQMRAEYLYRFQDNYSENGFKRILNKGFNVKNVHYNYIPTATAPGHSTVFTGTTPSEHGIIYNSWFDRKKNKVINCIEDNSVFLVDNNGISKDLKSKKFQRSPKNLKVTTITDELKLFTNGRSKVIGISLKDRGAILPAGHLADAAYWYNTDNGNFITSSYYQKKLPFWLKQFNNKKLADSLLNSNWSTLLPIKRYINSNIDNSPFEKIFKGRNNSTFPYNLKNLRR
;
A
#
# COMPACT_ATOMS: atom_id res chain seq x y z
N MET A 1 24.89 63.94 -10.11
CA MET A 1 24.77 63.15 -8.87
C MET A 1 23.30 62.93 -8.41
N LYS A 2 22.47 63.97 -8.32
CA LYS A 2 21.06 63.85 -7.89
C LYS A 2 20.14 62.97 -8.84
N LEU A 3 20.46 62.90 -10.13
CA LEU A 3 19.69 62.15 -11.12
C LEU A 3 19.96 60.61 -10.99
N TYR A 4 21.22 60.23 -10.80
CA TYR A 4 21.62 58.82 -10.61
C TYR A 4 21.05 58.25 -9.32
N LEU A 5 20.99 59.02 -8.26
CA LEU A 5 20.43 58.60 -6.99
C LEU A 5 18.92 58.30 -7.10
N LYS A 6 18.17 59.12 -7.87
CA LYS A 6 16.74 58.87 -8.14
C LYS A 6 16.53 57.62 -8.99
N PHE A 7 17.42 57.35 -9.96
CA PHE A 7 17.34 56.16 -10.80
C PHE A 7 17.66 54.86 -10.02
N CYS A 8 18.67 54.92 -9.13
CA CYS A 8 18.98 53.78 -8.25
C CYS A 8 17.86 53.50 -7.25
N VAL A 9 17.22 54.51 -6.66
CA VAL A 9 16.09 54.34 -5.74
C VAL A 9 14.87 53.77 -6.47
N PHE A 10 14.59 54.24 -7.69
CA PHE A 10 13.47 53.69 -8.50
C PHE A 10 13.74 52.23 -8.92
N PHE A 11 14.99 51.88 -9.29
CA PHE A 11 15.39 50.51 -9.63
C PHE A 11 15.28 49.57 -8.43
N PHE A 12 15.68 50.04 -7.22
CA PHE A 12 15.53 49.24 -6.00
C PHE A 12 14.06 49.00 -5.59
N LEU A 13 13.19 49.98 -5.81
CA LEU A 13 11.75 49.87 -5.50
C LEU A 13 11.00 48.94 -6.48
N THR A 14 11.46 48.83 -7.73
CA THR A 14 10.86 47.91 -8.70
C THR A 14 11.30 46.44 -8.51
N PHE A 15 12.50 46.20 -7.95
CA PHE A 15 12.98 44.84 -7.66
C PHE A 15 12.42 44.22 -6.37
N SER A 16 11.95 45.03 -5.43
CA SER A 16 11.38 44.54 -4.17
C SER A 16 10.04 43.82 -4.33
N ASN A 17 9.38 43.91 -5.48
CA ASN A 17 8.10 43.22 -5.75
C ASN A 17 8.22 41.81 -6.43
N LEU A 18 9.46 41.37 -6.71
CA LEU A 18 9.65 40.08 -7.44
C LEU A 18 9.80 38.86 -6.53
N ASN A 19 9.74 39.03 -5.23
CA ASN A 19 9.87 37.91 -4.28
C ASN A 19 8.54 37.53 -3.63
N TYR A 20 7.42 37.58 -4.34
CA TYR A 20 6.24 36.76 -3.94
C TYR A 20 6.55 35.31 -4.27
N CYS A 21 7.35 34.69 -3.43
CA CYS A 21 7.39 33.23 -3.33
C CYS A 21 5.96 32.81 -2.99
N GLN A 22 5.20 32.37 -3.97
CA GLN A 22 3.92 31.72 -3.73
C GLN A 22 4.19 30.56 -2.78
N GLN A 23 3.96 30.77 -1.51
CA GLN A 23 4.00 29.73 -0.50
C GLN A 23 2.87 28.76 -0.84
N LYS A 24 3.17 27.82 -1.76
CA LYS A 24 2.22 26.76 -2.09
C LYS A 24 1.81 26.11 -0.77
N SER A 25 0.54 26.16 -0.45
CA SER A 25 0.02 25.51 0.75
C SER A 25 0.44 24.05 0.73
N LYS A 26 1.10 23.60 1.79
CA LYS A 26 1.51 22.20 1.91
C LYS A 26 0.25 21.33 1.91
N PRO A 27 0.25 20.18 1.21
CA PRO A 27 -0.89 19.27 1.24
C PRO A 27 -1.14 18.80 2.68
N LYS A 28 -2.42 18.84 3.10
CA LYS A 28 -2.84 18.38 4.43
C LYS A 28 -2.96 16.86 4.53
N LEU A 29 -3.20 16.21 3.41
CA LEU A 29 -3.35 14.76 3.30
C LEU A 29 -2.65 14.28 2.03
N ILE A 30 -1.85 13.24 2.16
CA ILE A 30 -1.25 12.50 1.05
C ILE A 30 -1.76 11.07 1.13
N VAL A 31 -2.34 10.57 0.04
CA VAL A 31 -2.82 9.18 -0.07
C VAL A 31 -1.97 8.48 -1.12
N GLY A 32 -1.10 7.56 -0.67
CA GLY A 32 -0.34 6.66 -1.54
C GLY A 32 -1.16 5.40 -1.82
N ILE A 33 -1.45 5.11 -3.08
CA ILE A 33 -2.13 3.89 -3.50
C ILE A 33 -1.17 3.07 -4.33
N ILE A 34 -0.87 1.85 -3.87
CA ILE A 34 -0.08 0.88 -4.62
C ILE A 34 -0.97 -0.33 -4.94
N ILE A 35 -1.02 -0.70 -6.21
CA ILE A 35 -1.85 -1.81 -6.69
C ILE A 35 -0.91 -2.93 -7.12
N ASP A 36 -0.80 -3.95 -6.27
CA ASP A 36 0.04 -5.13 -6.53
C ASP A 36 -0.46 -5.89 -7.76
N GLN A 37 0.47 -6.41 -8.57
CA GLN A 37 0.21 -7.18 -9.80
C GLN A 37 -0.55 -6.43 -10.91
N MET A 38 -0.75 -5.13 -10.78
CA MET A 38 -1.36 -4.32 -11.83
C MET A 38 -0.32 -3.99 -12.92
N ARG A 39 -0.52 -4.54 -14.11
CA ARG A 39 0.32 -4.23 -15.28
C ARG A 39 -0.05 -2.85 -15.84
N ALA A 40 0.96 -2.09 -16.23
CA ALA A 40 0.76 -0.73 -16.79
C ALA A 40 -0.19 -0.72 -17.99
N GLU A 41 -0.14 -1.79 -18.83
CA GLU A 41 -1.03 -1.93 -19.99
C GLU A 41 -2.52 -1.94 -19.64
N TYR A 42 -2.90 -2.35 -18.41
CA TYR A 42 -4.31 -2.41 -18.01
C TYR A 42 -4.97 -1.03 -17.98
N LEU A 43 -4.20 0.03 -17.78
CA LEU A 43 -4.70 1.41 -17.86
C LEU A 43 -5.27 1.75 -19.24
N TYR A 44 -4.71 1.15 -20.30
CA TYR A 44 -5.08 1.40 -21.69
C TYR A 44 -6.00 0.30 -22.22
N ARG A 45 -5.68 -0.96 -21.90
CA ARG A 45 -6.40 -2.14 -22.39
C ARG A 45 -7.86 -2.14 -21.96
N PHE A 46 -8.16 -1.67 -20.76
CA PHE A 46 -9.50 -1.68 -20.19
C PHE A 46 -10.14 -0.28 -20.08
N GLN A 47 -9.58 0.72 -20.75
CA GLN A 47 -10.01 2.13 -20.60
C GLN A 47 -11.47 2.36 -20.89
N ASP A 48 -12.08 1.61 -21.80
CA ASP A 48 -13.50 1.74 -22.17
C ASP A 48 -14.45 1.28 -21.05
N ASN A 49 -13.95 0.49 -20.11
CA ASN A 49 -14.69 0.01 -18.95
C ASN A 49 -14.47 0.88 -17.71
N TYR A 50 -13.54 1.86 -17.74
CA TYR A 50 -13.30 2.73 -16.60
C TYR A 50 -14.32 3.86 -16.53
N SER A 51 -14.75 4.18 -15.29
CA SER A 51 -15.51 5.39 -15.03
C SER A 51 -14.65 6.65 -15.14
N GLU A 52 -15.29 7.79 -15.32
CA GLU A 52 -14.60 9.08 -15.47
C GLU A 52 -13.84 9.51 -14.19
N ASN A 53 -14.30 9.08 -13.01
CA ASN A 53 -13.75 9.51 -11.71
C ASN A 53 -12.61 8.63 -11.16
N GLY A 54 -12.23 7.54 -11.82
CA GLY A 54 -11.15 6.64 -11.42
C GLY A 54 -9.84 6.91 -12.16
N PHE A 55 -9.33 5.88 -12.83
CA PHE A 55 -8.09 5.95 -13.61
C PHE A 55 -8.12 7.02 -14.68
N LYS A 56 -9.25 7.22 -15.39
CA LYS A 56 -9.37 8.28 -16.40
C LYS A 56 -9.10 9.67 -15.82
N ARG A 57 -9.66 9.97 -14.64
CA ARG A 57 -9.39 11.24 -13.97
C ARG A 57 -7.92 11.44 -13.65
N ILE A 58 -7.24 10.39 -13.14
CA ILE A 58 -5.82 10.46 -12.79
C ILE A 58 -4.98 10.66 -14.05
N LEU A 59 -5.26 9.91 -15.13
CA LEU A 59 -4.54 10.02 -16.39
C LEU A 59 -4.73 11.39 -17.07
N ASN A 60 -5.94 11.97 -16.98
CA ASN A 60 -6.28 13.23 -17.67
C ASN A 60 -5.90 14.48 -16.87
N LYS A 61 -5.92 14.42 -15.52
CA LYS A 61 -5.71 15.58 -14.64
C LYS A 61 -4.48 15.48 -13.75
N GLY A 62 -3.85 14.31 -13.70
CA GLY A 62 -2.64 14.04 -12.92
C GLY A 62 -1.38 14.04 -13.76
N PHE A 63 -0.26 13.69 -13.13
CA PHE A 63 1.01 13.48 -13.79
C PHE A 63 1.23 11.97 -13.99
N ASN A 64 1.50 11.55 -15.22
CA ASN A 64 1.73 10.14 -15.56
C ASN A 64 3.18 9.92 -15.96
N VAL A 65 3.92 9.15 -15.18
CA VAL A 65 5.29 8.72 -15.50
C VAL A 65 5.22 7.42 -16.30
N LYS A 66 5.44 7.49 -17.61
CA LYS A 66 5.19 6.39 -18.55
C LYS A 66 6.32 5.36 -18.64
N ASN A 67 7.55 5.74 -18.28
CA ASN A 67 8.73 4.88 -18.47
C ASN A 67 9.45 4.67 -17.14
N VAL A 68 8.83 3.91 -16.26
CA VAL A 68 9.39 3.53 -14.95
C VAL A 68 9.64 2.03 -14.91
N HIS A 69 10.88 1.64 -14.66
CA HIS A 69 11.31 0.24 -14.62
C HIS A 69 12.07 -0.05 -13.34
N TYR A 70 11.89 -1.25 -12.82
CA TYR A 70 12.80 -1.81 -11.84
C TYR A 70 14.07 -2.29 -12.55
N ASN A 71 15.23 -1.98 -11.98
CA ASN A 71 16.55 -2.39 -12.50
C ASN A 71 17.05 -3.71 -11.86
N TYR A 72 16.15 -4.50 -11.31
CA TYR A 72 16.45 -5.78 -10.66
C TYR A 72 15.33 -6.80 -10.83
N ILE A 73 15.63 -8.04 -10.59
CA ILE A 73 14.72 -9.19 -10.51
C ILE A 73 15.06 -10.02 -9.27
N PRO A 74 14.07 -10.73 -8.69
CA PRO A 74 12.65 -10.74 -9.00
C PRO A 74 11.90 -9.54 -8.40
N THR A 75 10.86 -9.06 -9.10
CA THR A 75 10.01 -7.95 -8.67
C THR A 75 8.77 -8.44 -7.90
N ALA A 76 8.98 -9.28 -6.88
CA ALA A 76 7.91 -9.75 -6.01
C ALA A 76 7.33 -8.60 -5.15
N THR A 77 6.21 -8.85 -4.47
CA THR A 77 5.49 -7.83 -3.66
C THR A 77 6.41 -7.08 -2.69
N ALA A 78 7.16 -7.80 -1.86
CA ALA A 78 7.97 -7.16 -0.81
C ALA A 78 9.10 -6.27 -1.37
N PRO A 79 10.00 -6.76 -2.27
CA PRO A 79 11.02 -5.90 -2.84
C PRO A 79 10.42 -4.75 -3.66
N GLY A 80 9.35 -4.99 -4.43
CA GLY A 80 8.71 -3.95 -5.23
C GLY A 80 8.12 -2.81 -4.38
N HIS A 81 7.36 -3.14 -3.34
CA HIS A 81 6.82 -2.13 -2.41
C HIS A 81 7.93 -1.38 -1.67
N SER A 82 8.96 -2.11 -1.21
CA SER A 82 10.10 -1.47 -0.56
C SER A 82 10.81 -0.49 -1.49
N THR A 83 11.10 -0.89 -2.73
CA THR A 83 11.77 -0.02 -3.72
C THR A 83 10.99 1.26 -3.97
N VAL A 84 9.66 1.18 -4.18
CA VAL A 84 8.83 2.36 -4.45
C VAL A 84 8.86 3.35 -3.26
N PHE A 85 8.83 2.84 -2.03
CA PHE A 85 8.75 3.69 -0.85
C PHE A 85 10.11 4.10 -0.26
N THR A 86 11.20 3.43 -0.65
CA THR A 86 12.55 3.79 -0.20
C THR A 86 13.36 4.54 -1.27
N GLY A 87 12.95 4.46 -2.54
CA GLY A 87 13.71 5.02 -3.66
C GLY A 87 15.01 4.28 -3.97
N THR A 88 15.21 3.06 -3.43
CA THR A 88 16.44 2.27 -3.61
C THR A 88 16.15 0.81 -3.96
N THR A 89 17.16 -0.01 -4.12
CA THR A 89 17.07 -1.39 -4.60
C THR A 89 17.20 -2.42 -3.47
N PRO A 90 16.89 -3.72 -3.70
CA PRO A 90 17.05 -4.78 -2.71
C PRO A 90 18.44 -4.89 -2.09
N SER A 91 19.48 -4.53 -2.80
CA SER A 91 20.86 -4.51 -2.28
C SER A 91 21.02 -3.53 -1.11
N GLU A 92 20.30 -2.39 -1.17
CA GLU A 92 20.36 -1.34 -0.17
C GLU A 92 19.31 -1.55 0.92
N HIS A 93 18.04 -1.68 0.52
CA HIS A 93 16.95 -1.78 1.50
C HIS A 93 16.84 -3.16 2.15
N GLY A 94 17.55 -4.19 1.65
CA GLY A 94 17.68 -5.50 2.30
C GLY A 94 16.49 -6.44 2.12
N ILE A 95 15.42 -6.04 1.45
CA ILE A 95 14.24 -6.86 1.19
C ILE A 95 14.37 -7.50 -0.20
N ILE A 96 14.99 -8.69 -0.23
CA ILE A 96 15.34 -9.36 -1.50
C ILE A 96 14.19 -10.18 -2.09
N TYR A 97 13.23 -10.64 -1.25
CA TYR A 97 12.06 -11.41 -1.66
C TYR A 97 10.97 -11.35 -0.58
N ASN A 98 9.83 -12.01 -0.80
CA ASN A 98 8.78 -12.16 0.22
C ASN A 98 9.23 -13.05 1.40
N SER A 99 10.11 -14.01 1.14
CA SER A 99 10.78 -14.85 2.13
C SER A 99 12.09 -15.36 1.53
N TRP A 100 13.13 -15.49 2.33
CA TRP A 100 14.44 -16.00 1.86
C TRP A 100 15.13 -16.82 2.94
N PHE A 101 16.13 -17.63 2.54
CA PHE A 101 16.94 -18.38 3.46
C PHE A 101 17.98 -17.47 4.11
N ASP A 102 17.87 -17.30 5.43
CA ASP A 102 18.85 -16.56 6.24
C ASP A 102 19.98 -17.52 6.64
N ARG A 103 21.17 -17.35 6.03
CA ARG A 103 22.33 -18.20 6.27
C ARG A 103 22.82 -18.15 7.72
N LYS A 104 22.69 -17.00 8.41
CA LYS A 104 23.10 -16.86 9.81
C LYS A 104 22.17 -17.60 10.75
N LYS A 105 20.88 -17.56 10.47
CA LYS A 105 19.83 -18.22 11.27
C LYS A 105 19.58 -19.66 10.83
N ASN A 106 20.18 -20.09 9.71
CA ASN A 106 19.98 -21.40 9.08
C ASN A 106 18.50 -21.79 8.90
N LYS A 107 17.66 -20.83 8.48
CA LYS A 107 16.23 -21.03 8.25
C LYS A 107 15.66 -20.05 7.22
N VAL A 108 14.52 -20.41 6.64
CA VAL A 108 13.72 -19.46 5.85
C VAL A 108 13.06 -18.46 6.79
N ILE A 109 13.23 -17.17 6.49
CA ILE A 109 12.57 -16.07 7.20
C ILE A 109 11.61 -15.33 6.27
N ASN A 110 10.55 -14.77 6.82
CA ASN A 110 9.66 -13.84 6.10
C ASN A 110 10.26 -12.44 6.12
N CYS A 111 10.04 -11.66 5.05
CA CYS A 111 10.60 -10.31 4.88
C CYS A 111 10.29 -9.34 6.03
N ILE A 112 9.21 -9.56 6.75
CA ILE A 112 8.77 -8.72 7.89
C ILE A 112 8.66 -9.51 9.20
N GLU A 113 9.27 -10.72 9.27
CA GLU A 113 9.29 -11.52 10.52
C GLU A 113 10.05 -10.79 11.63
N ASP A 114 9.40 -10.68 12.78
CA ASP A 114 10.01 -10.13 13.98
C ASP A 114 9.48 -10.82 15.24
N ASN A 115 10.28 -11.71 15.81
CA ASN A 115 9.91 -12.48 16.99
C ASN A 115 9.93 -11.67 18.30
N SER A 116 10.33 -10.40 18.26
CA SER A 116 10.32 -9.51 19.43
C SER A 116 9.00 -8.80 19.66
N VAL A 117 8.07 -8.90 18.70
CA VAL A 117 6.75 -8.25 18.75
C VAL A 117 5.62 -9.27 18.83
N PHE A 118 4.43 -8.81 19.16
CA PHE A 118 3.25 -9.64 19.33
C PHE A 118 2.11 -9.17 18.43
N LEU A 119 1.20 -10.09 18.10
CA LEU A 119 -0.07 -9.76 17.46
C LEU A 119 -0.88 -8.83 18.38
N VAL A 120 -1.53 -7.84 17.76
CA VAL A 120 -2.54 -6.99 18.41
C VAL A 120 -3.83 -7.05 17.62
N ASP A 121 -4.89 -7.54 18.25
CA ASP A 121 -6.23 -7.69 17.70
C ASP A 121 -7.30 -6.94 18.53
N ASN A 122 -8.58 -7.26 18.33
CA ASN A 122 -9.68 -6.65 19.08
C ASN A 122 -9.57 -6.82 20.60
N ASN A 123 -8.92 -7.89 21.07
CA ASN A 123 -8.72 -8.20 22.48
C ASN A 123 -7.42 -7.60 23.07
N GLY A 124 -6.60 -6.98 22.21
CA GLY A 124 -5.31 -6.42 22.58
C GLY A 124 -4.14 -7.32 22.20
N ILE A 125 -3.07 -7.33 23.00
CA ILE A 125 -1.85 -8.11 22.72
C ILE A 125 -2.12 -9.61 22.95
N SER A 126 -1.90 -10.41 21.92
CA SER A 126 -1.95 -11.88 21.99
C SER A 126 -0.54 -12.46 22.08
N LYS A 127 -0.32 -13.29 23.10
CA LYS A 127 0.92 -14.07 23.32
C LYS A 127 0.75 -15.56 23.00
N ASP A 128 -0.38 -15.94 22.43
CA ASP A 128 -0.65 -17.32 22.02
C ASP A 128 0.35 -17.80 20.96
N LEU A 129 0.75 -19.06 21.03
CA LEU A 129 1.64 -19.71 20.06
C LEU A 129 1.08 -19.65 18.63
N LYS A 130 -0.25 -19.75 18.47
CA LYS A 130 -0.93 -19.60 17.18
C LYS A 130 -0.78 -18.21 16.58
N SER A 131 -0.52 -17.19 17.39
CA SER A 131 -0.33 -15.80 16.97
C SER A 131 1.08 -15.52 16.41
N LYS A 132 2.04 -16.42 16.59
CA LYS A 132 3.44 -16.23 16.13
C LYS A 132 3.55 -15.90 14.64
N LYS A 133 2.68 -16.48 13.81
CA LYS A 133 2.64 -16.16 12.37
C LYS A 133 2.30 -14.71 12.05
N PHE A 134 1.85 -13.92 13.03
CA PHE A 134 1.50 -12.51 12.91
C PHE A 134 2.48 -11.57 13.62
N GLN A 135 3.62 -12.08 14.09
CA GLN A 135 4.71 -11.29 14.66
C GLN A 135 5.46 -10.59 13.54
N ARG A 136 5.09 -9.34 13.26
CA ARG A 136 5.50 -8.58 12.08
C ARG A 136 5.96 -7.17 12.44
N SER A 137 7.04 -6.73 11.81
CA SER A 137 7.54 -5.35 11.87
C SER A 137 8.40 -5.03 10.64
N PRO A 138 8.79 -3.77 10.42
CA PRO A 138 9.72 -3.40 9.35
C PRO A 138 11.20 -3.73 9.65
N LYS A 139 11.51 -4.48 10.69
CA LYS A 139 12.86 -4.76 11.21
C LYS A 139 13.90 -5.16 10.16
N ASN A 140 13.49 -5.89 9.12
CA ASN A 140 14.39 -6.36 8.07
C ASN A 140 14.63 -5.30 6.97
N LEU A 141 13.84 -4.22 6.93
CA LEU A 141 14.08 -3.06 6.08
C LEU A 141 15.27 -2.28 6.65
N LYS A 142 16.30 -2.01 5.84
CA LYS A 142 17.57 -1.45 6.32
C LYS A 142 17.70 0.06 6.12
N VAL A 143 16.77 0.67 5.40
CA VAL A 143 16.78 2.08 5.05
C VAL A 143 15.43 2.71 5.38
N THR A 144 15.39 4.04 5.48
CA THR A 144 14.17 4.80 5.68
C THR A 144 13.26 4.78 4.44
N THR A 145 11.99 4.97 4.66
CA THR A 145 11.00 5.17 3.60
C THR A 145 10.67 6.66 3.44
N ILE A 146 10.02 7.04 2.34
CA ILE A 146 9.51 8.41 2.18
C ILE A 146 8.57 8.81 3.31
N THR A 147 7.87 7.86 3.90
CA THR A 147 6.98 8.06 5.05
C THR A 147 7.75 8.26 6.35
N ASP A 148 8.90 7.60 6.53
CA ASP A 148 9.83 7.87 7.63
C ASP A 148 10.41 9.27 7.50
N GLU A 149 10.85 9.64 6.28
CA GLU A 149 11.38 10.98 6.00
C GLU A 149 10.34 12.07 6.27
N LEU A 150 9.06 11.85 5.95
CA LEU A 150 7.98 12.76 6.30
C LEU A 150 7.85 12.92 7.82
N LYS A 151 7.97 11.85 8.59
CA LYS A 151 7.97 11.90 10.06
C LYS A 151 9.13 12.71 10.60
N LEU A 152 10.34 12.47 10.06
CA LEU A 152 11.55 13.21 10.44
C LEU A 152 11.42 14.69 10.09
N PHE A 153 11.06 15.01 8.86
CA PHE A 153 10.88 16.39 8.38
C PHE A 153 9.88 17.19 9.21
N THR A 154 8.86 16.53 9.72
CA THR A 154 7.81 17.19 10.53
C THR A 154 8.04 17.07 12.04
N ASN A 155 9.21 16.61 12.49
CA ASN A 155 9.51 16.34 13.90
C ASN A 155 8.40 15.50 14.57
N GLY A 156 7.96 14.43 13.91
CA GLY A 156 6.95 13.49 14.41
C GLY A 156 5.50 13.98 14.35
N ARG A 157 5.23 15.20 13.89
CA ARG A 157 3.85 15.77 13.85
C ARG A 157 2.95 15.15 12.78
N SER A 158 3.51 14.66 11.68
CA SER A 158 2.75 13.94 10.66
C SER A 158 2.20 12.65 11.21
N LYS A 159 1.04 12.22 10.71
CA LYS A 159 0.48 10.89 10.94
C LYS A 159 0.72 10.03 9.72
N VAL A 160 1.29 8.85 9.93
CA VAL A 160 1.57 7.85 8.90
C VAL A 160 0.86 6.55 9.25
N ILE A 161 0.01 6.09 8.34
CA ILE A 161 -0.78 4.86 8.52
C ILE A 161 -0.70 4.02 7.23
N GLY A 162 -0.24 2.78 7.34
CA GLY A 162 -0.28 1.80 6.27
C GLY A 162 -1.48 0.87 6.41
N ILE A 163 -2.19 0.60 5.31
CA ILE A 163 -3.33 -0.34 5.32
C ILE A 163 -3.25 -1.23 4.08
N SER A 164 -3.33 -2.54 4.27
CA SER A 164 -3.36 -3.50 3.15
C SER A 164 -4.02 -4.81 3.57
N LEU A 165 -4.44 -5.61 2.60
CA LEU A 165 -4.84 -7.00 2.85
C LEU A 165 -3.63 -7.86 3.27
N LYS A 166 -2.44 -7.57 2.75
CA LYS A 166 -1.21 -8.29 3.07
C LYS A 166 -0.36 -7.49 4.07
N ASP A 167 0.15 -8.19 5.08
CA ASP A 167 1.02 -7.63 6.12
C ASP A 167 2.17 -6.78 5.55
N ARG A 168 2.95 -7.33 4.61
CA ARG A 168 4.07 -6.63 3.96
C ARG A 168 3.65 -5.43 3.12
N GLY A 169 2.45 -5.46 2.55
CA GLY A 169 1.88 -4.32 1.81
C GLY A 169 1.48 -3.15 2.71
N ALA A 170 1.19 -3.40 3.98
CA ALA A 170 0.94 -2.35 4.96
C ALA A 170 2.24 -1.86 5.61
N ILE A 171 3.12 -2.79 6.01
CA ILE A 171 4.29 -2.53 6.86
C ILE A 171 5.43 -1.87 6.09
N LEU A 172 5.82 -2.41 4.92
CA LEU A 172 6.97 -1.92 4.18
C LEU A 172 6.78 -0.49 3.65
N PRO A 173 5.62 -0.12 3.09
CA PRO A 173 5.34 1.27 2.73
C PRO A 173 5.22 2.22 3.93
N ALA A 174 4.71 1.74 5.06
CA ALA A 174 4.57 2.56 6.27
C ALA A 174 5.92 2.91 6.91
N GLY A 175 6.91 2.01 6.78
CA GLY A 175 8.26 2.23 7.32
C GLY A 175 8.37 2.00 8.83
N HIS A 176 9.47 2.54 9.39
CA HIS A 176 9.85 2.34 10.78
C HIS A 176 9.14 3.29 11.75
N LEU A 177 8.87 4.52 11.32
CA LEU A 177 8.35 5.59 12.17
C LEU A 177 6.83 5.78 12.06
N ALA A 178 6.14 4.87 11.37
CA ALA A 178 4.70 4.97 11.20
C ALA A 178 3.95 4.88 12.53
N ASP A 179 2.83 5.62 12.63
CA ASP A 179 1.93 5.56 13.79
C ASP A 179 1.14 4.25 13.82
N ALA A 180 0.92 3.64 12.64
CA ALA A 180 0.24 2.35 12.52
C ALA A 180 0.49 1.67 11.18
N ALA A 181 0.43 0.33 11.18
CA ALA A 181 0.22 -0.48 9.99
C ALA A 181 -0.85 -1.53 10.32
N TYR A 182 -1.88 -1.62 9.49
CA TYR A 182 -2.99 -2.55 9.67
C TYR A 182 -3.07 -3.50 8.47
N TRP A 183 -3.24 -4.79 8.76
CA TRP A 183 -3.40 -5.82 7.72
C TRP A 183 -4.46 -6.83 8.08
N TYR A 184 -4.92 -7.56 7.07
CA TYR A 184 -6.04 -8.47 7.20
C TYR A 184 -5.58 -9.83 7.75
N ASN A 185 -6.27 -10.32 8.77
CA ASN A 185 -6.12 -11.66 9.29
C ASN A 185 -7.11 -12.60 8.59
N THR A 186 -6.60 -13.48 7.74
CA THR A 186 -7.39 -14.42 6.96
C THR A 186 -8.10 -15.49 7.81
N ASP A 187 -7.65 -15.71 9.06
CA ASP A 187 -8.25 -16.73 9.93
C ASP A 187 -9.63 -16.30 10.44
N ASN A 188 -9.83 -14.99 10.67
CA ASN A 188 -11.04 -14.46 11.29
C ASN A 188 -11.68 -13.27 10.58
N GLY A 189 -11.06 -12.79 9.49
CA GLY A 189 -11.62 -11.69 8.70
C GLY A 189 -11.50 -10.30 9.31
N ASN A 190 -10.64 -10.12 10.31
CA ASN A 190 -10.43 -8.84 10.98
C ASN A 190 -9.13 -8.18 10.53
N PHE A 191 -9.08 -6.85 10.61
CA PHE A 191 -7.82 -6.13 10.53
C PHE A 191 -7.11 -6.15 11.88
N ILE A 192 -5.80 -6.38 11.84
CA ILE A 192 -4.90 -6.52 12.99
C ILE A 192 -3.67 -5.63 12.82
N THR A 193 -2.86 -5.53 13.86
CA THR A 193 -1.54 -4.90 13.85
C THR A 193 -0.56 -5.70 14.70
N SER A 194 0.62 -5.18 14.96
CA SER A 194 1.57 -5.72 15.93
C SER A 194 1.92 -4.72 17.03
N SER A 195 2.47 -5.25 18.11
CA SER A 195 2.94 -4.44 19.24
C SER A 195 4.11 -3.51 18.88
N TYR A 196 4.68 -3.64 17.69
CA TYR A 196 5.64 -2.69 17.13
C TYR A 196 5.00 -1.30 17.00
N TYR A 197 3.79 -1.24 16.47
CA TYR A 197 3.08 0.01 16.21
C TYR A 197 2.20 0.44 17.39
N GLN A 198 1.39 -0.49 17.93
CA GLN A 198 0.38 -0.16 18.93
C GLN A 198 0.16 -1.32 19.91
N LYS A 199 -0.21 -0.98 21.15
CA LYS A 199 -0.55 -1.98 22.17
C LYS A 199 -2.02 -2.42 22.12
N LYS A 200 -2.88 -1.65 21.45
CA LYS A 200 -4.32 -1.92 21.26
C LYS A 200 -4.81 -1.31 19.96
N LEU A 201 -5.78 -1.94 19.32
CA LEU A 201 -6.42 -1.36 18.14
C LEU A 201 -7.20 -0.09 18.53
N PRO A 202 -7.22 0.93 17.64
CA PRO A 202 -8.05 2.11 17.85
C PRO A 202 -9.54 1.75 17.79
N PHE A 203 -10.36 2.57 18.45
CA PHE A 203 -11.80 2.31 18.56
C PHE A 203 -12.50 2.13 17.21
N TRP A 204 -12.20 3.02 16.25
CA TRP A 204 -12.80 2.94 14.91
C TRP A 204 -12.51 1.60 14.21
N LEU A 205 -11.30 1.04 14.39
CA LEU A 205 -10.93 -0.22 13.75
C LEU A 205 -11.60 -1.42 14.44
N LYS A 206 -11.74 -1.37 15.76
CA LYS A 206 -12.54 -2.38 16.50
C LYS A 206 -14.00 -2.36 16.05
N GLN A 207 -14.59 -1.17 15.89
CA GLN A 207 -15.95 -1.05 15.35
C GLN A 207 -16.05 -1.59 13.93
N PHE A 208 -15.05 -1.31 13.07
CA PHE A 208 -14.99 -1.87 11.72
C PHE A 208 -14.94 -3.39 11.74
N ASN A 209 -14.04 -3.99 12.52
CA ASN A 209 -13.93 -5.44 12.67
C ASN A 209 -15.24 -6.08 13.19
N ASN A 210 -15.91 -5.43 14.13
CA ASN A 210 -17.17 -5.92 14.70
C ASN A 210 -18.34 -5.98 13.68
N LYS A 211 -18.23 -5.26 12.53
CA LYS A 211 -19.21 -5.38 11.43
C LYS A 211 -19.13 -6.73 10.70
N LYS A 212 -18.06 -7.50 10.90
CA LYS A 212 -17.87 -8.83 10.27
C LYS A 212 -18.13 -8.83 8.78
N LEU A 213 -17.63 -7.82 8.06
CA LEU A 213 -17.93 -7.62 6.63
C LEU A 213 -17.51 -8.81 5.79
N ALA A 214 -16.42 -9.49 6.12
CA ALA A 214 -15.98 -10.69 5.40
C ALA A 214 -17.04 -11.79 5.48
N ASP A 215 -17.63 -12.03 6.66
CA ASP A 215 -18.66 -13.04 6.84
C ASP A 215 -19.96 -12.66 6.11
N SER A 216 -20.30 -11.37 6.12
CA SER A 216 -21.44 -10.84 5.35
C SER A 216 -21.25 -11.05 3.85
N LEU A 217 -20.07 -10.72 3.31
CA LEU A 217 -19.76 -10.90 1.89
C LEU A 217 -19.74 -12.38 1.48
N LEU A 218 -19.25 -13.27 2.33
CA LEU A 218 -19.29 -14.72 2.10
C LEU A 218 -20.70 -15.31 2.03
N ASN A 219 -21.72 -14.56 2.44
CA ASN A 219 -23.12 -14.95 2.30
C ASN A 219 -23.78 -14.46 0.99
N SER A 220 -23.02 -13.83 0.10
CA SER A 220 -23.50 -13.30 -1.17
C SER A 220 -22.94 -14.06 -2.38
N ASN A 221 -23.38 -13.68 -3.57
CA ASN A 221 -22.76 -14.08 -4.82
C ASN A 221 -21.68 -13.07 -5.22
N TRP A 222 -20.56 -13.56 -5.72
CA TRP A 222 -19.57 -12.74 -6.39
C TRP A 222 -19.81 -12.77 -7.89
N SER A 223 -20.22 -11.64 -8.42
CA SER A 223 -20.49 -11.43 -9.85
C SER A 223 -19.54 -10.40 -10.42
N THR A 224 -19.42 -10.37 -11.74
CA THR A 224 -18.70 -9.31 -12.44
C THR A 224 -19.41 -7.97 -12.25
N LEU A 225 -18.65 -6.85 -12.19
CA LEU A 225 -19.21 -5.51 -12.03
C LEU A 225 -20.05 -5.08 -13.25
N LEU A 226 -19.60 -5.43 -14.44
CA LEU A 226 -20.29 -5.20 -15.71
C LEU A 226 -20.77 -6.52 -16.28
N PRO A 227 -21.74 -6.52 -17.20
CA PRO A 227 -22.12 -7.74 -17.93
C PRO A 227 -20.89 -8.40 -18.57
N ILE A 228 -20.78 -9.72 -18.50
CA ILE A 228 -19.59 -10.48 -18.93
C ILE A 228 -19.16 -10.14 -20.37
N LYS A 229 -20.12 -9.87 -21.25
CA LYS A 229 -19.88 -9.45 -22.64
C LYS A 229 -19.10 -8.15 -22.80
N ARG A 230 -18.96 -7.33 -21.76
CA ARG A 230 -18.17 -6.10 -21.78
C ARG A 230 -16.68 -6.35 -21.57
N TYR A 231 -16.30 -7.55 -21.16
CA TYR A 231 -14.89 -7.89 -20.87
C TYR A 231 -14.19 -8.48 -22.10
N ILE A 232 -14.41 -7.89 -23.29
CA ILE A 232 -13.88 -8.35 -24.59
C ILE A 232 -12.35 -8.41 -24.63
N ASN A 233 -11.68 -7.60 -23.82
CA ASN A 233 -10.20 -7.53 -23.74
C ASN A 233 -9.62 -8.47 -22.65
N SER A 234 -10.45 -9.29 -22.03
CA SER A 234 -10.07 -10.32 -21.06
C SER A 234 -10.08 -11.71 -21.70
N ASN A 235 -9.57 -12.72 -20.99
CA ASN A 235 -9.78 -14.11 -21.36
C ASN A 235 -11.27 -14.46 -21.27
N ILE A 236 -11.64 -15.59 -21.91
CA ILE A 236 -12.98 -16.17 -21.76
C ILE A 236 -13.27 -16.48 -20.30
N ASP A 237 -14.55 -16.40 -19.90
CA ASP A 237 -14.98 -16.59 -18.51
C ASP A 237 -14.59 -17.98 -17.95
N ASN A 238 -14.67 -19.02 -18.75
CA ASN A 238 -14.19 -20.37 -18.38
C ASN A 238 -12.75 -20.58 -18.90
N SER A 239 -11.79 -19.87 -18.32
CA SER A 239 -10.40 -19.96 -18.74
C SER A 239 -9.71 -21.23 -18.21
N PRO A 240 -9.01 -22.00 -19.05
CA PRO A 240 -8.28 -23.19 -18.59
C PRO A 240 -7.07 -22.86 -17.70
N PHE A 241 -6.66 -21.60 -17.64
CA PHE A 241 -5.54 -21.12 -16.82
C PHE A 241 -5.96 -20.67 -15.43
N GLU A 242 -7.28 -20.62 -15.15
CA GLU A 242 -7.80 -20.22 -13.86
C GLU A 242 -7.96 -21.41 -12.93
N LYS A 243 -7.62 -21.18 -11.66
CA LYS A 243 -7.81 -22.21 -10.64
C LYS A 243 -9.30 -22.30 -10.26
N ILE A 244 -9.87 -23.47 -10.47
CA ILE A 244 -11.24 -23.77 -10.05
C ILE A 244 -11.29 -23.88 -8.52
N PHE A 245 -12.24 -23.19 -7.89
CA PHE A 245 -12.46 -23.30 -6.45
C PHE A 245 -12.98 -24.69 -6.06
N LYS A 246 -12.59 -25.14 -4.86
CA LYS A 246 -13.05 -26.43 -4.32
C LYS A 246 -14.57 -26.50 -4.33
N GLY A 247 -15.12 -27.61 -4.85
CA GLY A 247 -16.56 -27.83 -4.96
C GLY A 247 -17.23 -27.25 -6.21
N ARG A 248 -16.44 -26.75 -7.17
CA ARG A 248 -16.93 -26.31 -8.49
C ARG A 248 -16.28 -27.11 -9.61
N ASN A 249 -16.92 -27.11 -10.79
CA ASN A 249 -16.45 -27.80 -11.99
C ASN A 249 -15.87 -26.84 -13.04
N ASN A 250 -16.01 -25.52 -12.84
CA ASN A 250 -15.56 -24.49 -13.77
C ASN A 250 -15.19 -23.21 -13.03
N SER A 251 -14.58 -22.25 -13.74
CA SER A 251 -14.17 -20.94 -13.24
C SER A 251 -15.16 -19.80 -13.60
N THR A 252 -16.36 -20.11 -14.07
CA THR A 252 -17.31 -19.11 -14.56
C THR A 252 -18.00 -18.32 -13.45
N PHE A 253 -18.30 -17.05 -13.73
CA PHE A 253 -19.16 -16.21 -12.89
C PHE A 253 -20.66 -16.55 -13.08
N PRO A 254 -21.50 -16.34 -12.04
CA PRO A 254 -21.18 -15.89 -10.69
C PRO A 254 -20.69 -17.02 -9.77
N TYR A 255 -19.96 -16.63 -8.71
CA TYR A 255 -19.57 -17.55 -7.65
C TYR A 255 -20.51 -17.40 -6.45
N ASN A 256 -21.13 -18.50 -6.03
CA ASN A 256 -21.84 -18.55 -4.76
C ASN A 256 -20.83 -18.71 -3.63
N LEU A 257 -20.55 -17.63 -2.91
CA LEU A 257 -19.50 -17.59 -1.90
C LEU A 257 -19.82 -18.41 -0.65
N LYS A 258 -21.11 -18.71 -0.39
CA LYS A 258 -21.51 -19.61 0.71
C LYS A 258 -20.88 -21.01 0.60
N ASN A 259 -20.68 -21.46 -0.65
CA ASN A 259 -20.12 -22.78 -0.94
C ASN A 259 -18.58 -22.79 -0.95
N LEU A 260 -17.93 -21.61 -0.85
CA LEU A 260 -16.48 -21.44 -0.88
C LEU A 260 -15.88 -21.19 0.51
N ARG A 261 -16.52 -21.70 1.55
CA ARG A 261 -16.14 -21.44 2.96
C ARG A 261 -14.67 -21.77 3.25
N ARG A 262 -14.12 -20.99 4.19
CA ARG A 262 -12.77 -21.09 4.76
C ARG A 262 -12.44 -22.47 5.30
#